data_271d58106942caad7b6aba62df36177c
#
_entry.id   271d58106942caad7b6aba62df36177c
#
_cell.length_a   1.000
_cell.length_b   1.000
_cell.length_c   1.000
_cell.angle_alpha   90.00
_cell.angle_beta   90.00
_cell.angle_gamma   90.00
#
_symmetry.space_group_name_H-M   'P 1'
#
loop_
_entity.id
_entity.type
_entity.pdbx_description
1 polymer ?
#
loop_
_entity_poly.entity_id
_entity_poly.type
_entity_poly.pdbx_seq_one_letter_code
_entity_poly.pdbx_strand_id
1 'polypeptide(L)'
;ANIPLLGMGVRAPKPKQEANVLALAEATAERLGCAGVVRPKDVVANCNYVGEGYGIPTEGCLEAIRMFAELEGLLLDPVYSAKAAAGLIDLIRNGKFSAGQRVLFWHTGGAAALFGYNKALTA
;
A
#
# COMPACT_ATOMS: atom_id res chain seq x y z
N ALA A 1 -7.43 -18.44 10.82
CA ALA A 1 -7.60 -18.24 9.36
C ALA A 1 -6.30 -17.67 8.80
N ASN A 2 -5.83 -18.23 7.70
CA ASN A 2 -4.61 -17.73 7.04
C ASN A 2 -5.05 -16.68 6.00
N ILE A 3 -4.99 -15.40 6.38
CA ILE A 3 -5.36 -14.29 5.49
C ILE A 3 -4.07 -13.82 4.80
N PRO A 4 -3.96 -13.92 3.47
CA PRO A 4 -2.81 -13.39 2.76
C PRO A 4 -2.70 -11.89 2.94
N LEU A 5 -1.48 -11.40 3.21
CA LEU A 5 -1.17 -9.97 3.32
C LEU A 5 -0.24 -9.57 2.19
N LEU A 6 -0.62 -8.55 1.43
CA LEU A 6 0.23 -7.94 0.41
C LEU A 6 0.58 -6.51 0.82
N GLY A 7 1.86 -6.26 1.09
CA GLY A 7 2.37 -4.92 1.35
C GLY A 7 2.63 -4.16 0.05
N MET A 8 2.17 -2.92 -0.06
CA MET A 8 2.51 -2.05 -1.20
C MET A 8 3.71 -1.18 -0.84
N GLY A 9 4.84 -1.44 -1.50
CA GLY A 9 6.06 -0.65 -1.31
C GLY A 9 5.93 0.72 -1.98
N VAL A 10 6.41 1.76 -1.27
CA VAL A 10 6.34 3.15 -1.76
C VAL A 10 7.72 3.79 -1.94
N ARG A 11 8.79 3.05 -1.64
CA ARG A 11 10.15 3.61 -1.64
C ARG A 11 11.23 2.63 -2.09
N ALA A 12 11.38 1.51 -1.39
CA ALA A 12 12.50 0.59 -1.59
C ALA A 12 12.19 -0.49 -2.64
N PRO A 13 13.20 -1.03 -3.35
CA PRO A 13 13.04 -2.23 -4.15
C PRO A 13 12.52 -3.41 -3.31
N LYS A 14 11.78 -4.31 -3.94
CA LYS A 14 11.09 -5.43 -3.29
C LYS A 14 11.96 -6.23 -2.31
N PRO A 15 13.17 -6.71 -2.67
CA PRO A 15 13.97 -7.52 -1.73
C PRO A 15 14.36 -6.76 -0.47
N LYS A 16 14.72 -5.48 -0.61
CA LYS A 16 15.06 -4.62 0.53
C LYS A 16 13.83 -4.32 1.39
N GLN A 17 12.69 -4.09 0.75
CA GLN A 17 11.44 -3.83 1.46
C GLN A 17 11.00 -5.04 2.28
N GLU A 18 11.02 -6.23 1.70
CA GLU A 18 10.66 -7.47 2.37
C GLU A 18 11.61 -7.76 3.55
N ALA A 19 12.93 -7.58 3.37
CA ALA A 19 13.89 -7.75 4.47
C ALA A 19 13.65 -6.78 5.63
N ASN A 20 13.38 -5.49 5.33
CA ASN A 20 13.10 -4.49 6.37
C ASN A 20 11.81 -4.82 7.14
N VAL A 21 10.76 -5.22 6.42
CA VAL A 21 9.47 -5.57 7.05
C VAL A 21 9.61 -6.83 7.90
N LEU A 22 10.33 -7.85 7.41
CA LEU A 22 10.57 -9.09 8.16
C LEU A 22 11.30 -8.79 9.48
N ALA A 23 12.40 -8.07 9.42
CA ALA A 23 13.17 -7.73 10.63
C ALA A 23 12.35 -6.99 11.68
N LEU A 24 11.52 -6.02 11.24
CA LEU A 24 10.64 -5.28 12.14
C LEU A 24 9.52 -6.16 12.71
N ALA A 25 8.95 -7.03 11.89
CA ALA A 25 7.89 -7.95 12.33
C ALA A 25 8.39 -8.99 13.33
N GLU A 26 9.59 -9.54 13.12
CA GLU A 26 10.25 -10.45 14.05
C GLU A 26 10.53 -9.76 15.41
N ALA A 27 11.14 -8.58 15.39
CA ALA A 27 11.39 -7.80 16.60
C ALA A 27 10.11 -7.44 17.35
N THR A 28 9.03 -7.16 16.63
CA THR A 28 7.71 -6.89 17.21
C THR A 28 7.14 -8.15 17.86
N ALA A 29 7.21 -9.29 17.17
CA ALA A 29 6.73 -10.58 17.68
C ALA A 29 7.47 -10.99 18.96
N GLU A 30 8.79 -10.76 19.04
CA GLU A 30 9.56 -10.98 20.27
C GLU A 30 9.01 -10.15 21.44
N ARG A 31 8.79 -8.85 21.22
CA ARG A 31 8.24 -7.96 22.27
C ARG A 31 6.85 -8.35 22.74
N LEU A 32 6.07 -8.96 21.85
CA LEU A 32 4.71 -9.46 22.16
C LEU A 32 4.71 -10.88 22.75
N GLY A 33 5.86 -11.51 22.96
CA GLY A 33 5.97 -12.86 23.50
C GLY A 33 5.52 -13.97 22.54
N CYS A 34 5.51 -13.67 21.22
CA CYS A 34 5.15 -14.62 20.16
C CYS A 34 6.26 -14.77 19.11
N ALA A 35 7.51 -14.86 19.55
CA ALA A 35 8.66 -15.06 18.68
C ALA A 35 8.45 -16.25 17.72
N GLY A 36 8.93 -16.11 16.47
CA GLY A 36 8.83 -17.16 15.45
C GLY A 36 7.45 -17.29 14.77
N VAL A 37 6.48 -16.44 15.12
CA VAL A 37 5.16 -16.47 14.47
C VAL A 37 5.20 -15.92 13.04
N VAL A 38 6.13 -15.03 12.73
CA VAL A 38 6.34 -14.47 11.38
C VAL A 38 7.45 -15.23 10.68
N ARG A 39 7.21 -15.61 9.43
CA ARG A 39 8.17 -16.32 8.59
C ARG A 39 8.47 -15.49 7.34
N PRO A 40 9.62 -15.65 6.70
CA PRO A 40 9.96 -14.92 5.47
C PRO A 40 8.88 -14.98 4.39
N LYS A 41 8.22 -16.12 4.22
CA LYS A 41 7.14 -16.32 3.25
C LYS A 41 5.85 -15.55 3.56
N ASP A 42 5.68 -15.10 4.79
CA ASP A 42 4.49 -14.36 5.22
C ASP A 42 4.63 -12.86 4.88
N VAL A 43 5.85 -12.42 4.53
CA VAL A 43 6.16 -11.04 4.13
C VAL A 43 6.24 -10.96 2.61
N VAL A 44 5.21 -10.40 1.99
CA VAL A 44 5.12 -10.25 0.54
C VAL A 44 4.92 -8.78 0.20
N ALA A 45 5.82 -8.21 -0.61
CA ALA A 45 5.73 -6.83 -1.06
C ALA A 45 5.54 -6.74 -2.58
N ASN A 46 4.71 -5.79 -3.02
CA ASN A 46 4.64 -5.34 -4.39
C ASN A 46 5.15 -3.89 -4.47
N CYS A 47 6.24 -3.67 -5.17
CA CYS A 47 6.90 -2.36 -5.30
C CYS A 47 6.76 -1.77 -6.72
N ASN A 48 5.84 -2.27 -7.54
CA ASN A 48 5.68 -1.82 -8.93
C ASN A 48 4.98 -0.45 -9.05
N TYR A 49 4.40 0.05 -7.97
CA TYR A 49 3.63 1.31 -7.96
C TYR A 49 4.39 2.48 -7.32
N VAL A 50 5.68 2.34 -7.11
CA VAL A 50 6.56 3.41 -6.57
C VAL A 50 6.65 4.59 -7.52
N GLY A 51 6.64 4.33 -8.85
CA GLY A 51 6.88 5.34 -9.87
C GLY A 51 8.33 5.83 -9.86
N GLU A 52 8.53 7.11 -10.17
CA GLU A 52 9.85 7.74 -10.24
C GLU A 52 10.57 7.78 -8.89
N GLY A 53 9.83 7.77 -7.78
CA GLY A 53 10.43 7.77 -6.46
C GLY A 53 9.47 8.03 -5.32
N TYR A 54 10.06 8.05 -4.13
CA TYR A 54 9.34 8.35 -2.90
C TYR A 54 8.81 9.78 -2.91
N GLY A 55 7.52 9.94 -2.58
CA GLY A 55 6.88 11.25 -2.54
C GLY A 55 6.51 11.84 -3.90
N ILE A 56 6.85 11.17 -5.01
CA ILE A 56 6.47 11.61 -6.36
C ILE A 56 5.17 10.91 -6.73
N PRO A 57 4.05 11.64 -6.96
CA PRO A 57 2.79 11.06 -7.39
C PRO A 57 2.91 10.42 -8.78
N THR A 58 2.21 9.30 -9.00
CA THR A 58 2.03 8.70 -10.32
C THR A 58 0.62 9.00 -10.82
N GLU A 59 0.37 8.84 -12.12
CA GLU A 59 -0.98 8.99 -12.68
C GLU A 59 -1.99 8.07 -11.99
N GLY A 60 -1.64 6.81 -11.78
CA GLY A 60 -2.50 5.86 -11.06
C GLY A 60 -2.75 6.27 -9.60
N CYS A 61 -1.78 6.91 -8.95
CA CYS A 61 -1.94 7.48 -7.62
C CYS A 61 -2.95 8.64 -7.63
N LEU A 62 -2.87 9.55 -8.60
CA LEU A 62 -3.82 10.67 -8.74
C LEU A 62 -5.23 10.17 -9.11
N GLU A 63 -5.33 9.16 -9.98
CA GLU A 63 -6.59 8.48 -10.27
C GLU A 63 -7.21 7.89 -9.01
N ALA A 64 -6.42 7.16 -8.21
CA ALA A 64 -6.89 6.55 -6.97
C ALA A 64 -7.40 7.59 -5.96
N ILE A 65 -6.70 8.73 -5.81
CA ILE A 65 -7.14 9.83 -4.94
C ILE A 65 -8.53 10.33 -5.37
N ARG A 66 -8.72 10.62 -6.67
CA ARG A 66 -10.00 11.13 -7.18
C ARG A 66 -11.10 10.08 -7.00
N MET A 67 -10.85 8.84 -7.40
CA MET A 67 -11.82 7.75 -7.33
C MET A 67 -12.31 7.50 -5.90
N PHE A 68 -11.40 7.40 -4.92
CA PHE A 68 -11.76 7.19 -3.52
C PHE A 68 -12.51 8.38 -2.92
N ALA A 69 -12.11 9.59 -3.27
CA ALA A 69 -12.82 10.79 -2.82
C ALA A 69 -14.24 10.91 -3.40
N GLU A 70 -14.40 10.66 -4.69
CA GLU A 70 -15.67 10.80 -5.40
C GLU A 70 -16.67 9.69 -5.08
N LEU A 71 -16.20 8.44 -4.98
CA LEU A 71 -17.09 7.28 -4.82
C LEU A 71 -17.34 6.91 -3.36
N GLU A 72 -16.37 7.15 -2.47
CA GLU A 72 -16.41 6.66 -1.08
C GLU A 72 -16.27 7.80 -0.05
N GLY A 73 -15.96 9.03 -0.47
CA GLY A 73 -15.67 10.13 0.45
C GLY A 73 -14.39 9.94 1.27
N LEU A 74 -13.47 9.09 0.80
CA LEU A 74 -12.23 8.77 1.48
C LEU A 74 -11.06 9.57 0.92
N LEU A 75 -10.31 10.25 1.79
CA LEU A 75 -9.15 11.03 1.41
C LEU A 75 -7.87 10.21 1.55
N LEU A 76 -7.22 9.92 0.42
CA LEU A 76 -5.93 9.25 0.34
C LEU A 76 -4.81 10.28 0.23
N ASP A 77 -3.62 9.94 0.72
CA ASP A 77 -2.42 10.75 0.51
C ASP A 77 -1.63 10.29 -0.73
N PRO A 78 -0.92 11.18 -1.43
CA PRO A 78 -0.20 10.81 -2.65
C PRO A 78 1.11 10.05 -2.41
N VAL A 79 1.60 9.97 -1.16
CA VAL A 79 2.88 9.34 -0.82
C VAL A 79 2.71 7.84 -0.50
N TYR A 80 1.72 7.49 0.30
CA TYR A 80 1.51 6.14 0.84
C TYR A 80 0.21 5.50 0.35
N SER A 81 -0.93 5.98 0.87
CA SER A 81 -2.21 5.30 0.70
C SER A 81 -2.70 5.28 -0.75
N ALA A 82 -2.50 6.35 -1.51
CA ALA A 82 -2.92 6.37 -2.91
C ALA A 82 -2.05 5.48 -3.82
N LYS A 83 -0.75 5.32 -3.53
CA LYS A 83 0.08 4.34 -4.27
C LYS A 83 -0.38 2.91 -3.97
N ALA A 84 -0.75 2.62 -2.73
CA ALA A 84 -1.31 1.33 -2.36
C ALA A 84 -2.68 1.10 -3.03
N ALA A 85 -3.54 2.11 -3.06
CA ALA A 85 -4.84 2.05 -3.73
C ALA A 85 -4.71 1.91 -5.25
N ALA A 86 -3.76 2.60 -5.89
CA ALA A 86 -3.44 2.42 -7.31
C ALA A 86 -3.09 0.96 -7.61
N GLY A 87 -2.26 0.34 -6.76
CA GLY A 87 -1.94 -1.08 -6.87
C GLY A 87 -3.15 -1.99 -6.69
N LEU A 88 -4.03 -1.68 -5.75
CA LEU A 88 -5.28 -2.43 -5.56
C LEU A 88 -6.19 -2.33 -6.79
N ILE A 89 -6.40 -1.13 -7.32
CA ILE A 89 -7.22 -0.89 -8.52
C ILE A 89 -6.67 -1.67 -9.72
N ASP A 90 -5.36 -1.58 -9.95
CA ASP A 90 -4.71 -2.31 -11.05
C ASP A 90 -4.82 -3.83 -10.89
N LEU A 91 -4.61 -4.37 -9.70
CA LEU A 91 -4.78 -5.80 -9.43
C LEU A 91 -6.21 -6.27 -9.66
N ILE A 92 -7.23 -5.46 -9.32
CA ILE A 92 -8.64 -5.76 -9.58
C ILE A 92 -8.90 -5.75 -11.10
N ARG A 93 -8.46 -4.72 -11.81
CA ARG A 93 -8.63 -4.59 -13.27
C ARG A 93 -7.96 -5.72 -14.05
N ASN A 94 -6.84 -6.21 -13.55
CA ASN A 94 -6.11 -7.33 -14.13
C ASN A 94 -6.62 -8.72 -13.67
N GLY A 95 -7.77 -8.78 -13.00
CA GLY A 95 -8.43 -10.04 -12.64
C GLY A 95 -7.67 -10.87 -11.60
N LYS A 96 -6.87 -10.24 -10.74
CA LYS A 96 -6.16 -10.94 -9.65
C LYS A 96 -7.09 -11.41 -8.53
N PHE A 97 -8.30 -10.87 -8.48
CA PHE A 97 -9.34 -11.25 -7.53
C PHE A 97 -10.55 -11.79 -8.26
N SER A 98 -11.11 -12.88 -7.74
CA SER A 98 -12.35 -13.46 -8.27
C SER A 98 -13.59 -12.67 -7.83
N ALA A 99 -14.67 -12.74 -8.60
CA ALA A 99 -15.95 -12.16 -8.21
C ALA A 99 -16.41 -12.71 -6.86
N GLY A 100 -16.85 -11.84 -5.96
CA GLY A 100 -17.26 -12.18 -4.60
C GLY A 100 -16.13 -12.35 -3.59
N GLN A 101 -14.87 -12.31 -3.99
CA GLN A 101 -13.75 -12.31 -3.06
C GLN A 101 -13.73 -11.01 -2.25
N ARG A 102 -13.51 -11.13 -0.94
CA ARG A 102 -13.39 -9.98 -0.05
C ARG A 102 -11.93 -9.54 0.02
N VAL A 103 -11.69 -8.25 -0.21
CA VAL A 103 -10.37 -7.63 -0.07
C VAL A 103 -10.46 -6.56 1.01
N LEU A 104 -9.56 -6.61 1.98
CA LEU A 104 -9.43 -5.57 2.99
C LEU A 104 -8.30 -4.61 2.56
N PHE A 105 -8.65 -3.36 2.34
CA PHE A 105 -7.69 -2.28 2.17
C PHE A 105 -7.41 -1.62 3.53
N TRP A 106 -6.16 -1.76 4.01
CA TRP A 106 -5.76 -1.15 5.27
C TRP A 106 -5.27 0.27 5.06
N HIS A 107 -6.14 1.24 5.31
CA HIS A 107 -5.81 2.66 5.19
C HIS A 107 -5.00 3.11 6.42
N THR A 108 -3.72 3.41 6.22
CA THR A 108 -2.78 3.73 7.31
C THR A 108 -2.70 5.22 7.65
N GLY A 109 -3.57 6.06 7.09
CA GLY A 109 -3.61 7.51 7.33
C GLY A 109 -2.92 8.30 6.21
N GLY A 110 -2.38 9.48 6.57
CA GLY A 110 -1.61 10.32 5.66
C GLY A 110 -2.39 11.43 4.95
N ALA A 111 -3.72 11.51 5.07
CA ALA A 111 -4.58 12.47 4.35
C ALA A 111 -4.12 13.95 4.47
N ALA A 112 -3.49 14.33 5.57
CA ALA A 112 -2.95 15.69 5.76
C ALA A 112 -1.90 16.06 4.69
N ALA A 113 -1.22 15.10 4.09
CA ALA A 113 -0.25 15.36 3.04
C ALA A 113 -0.87 15.89 1.74
N LEU A 114 -2.17 15.69 1.50
CA LEU A 114 -2.89 16.24 0.34
C LEU A 114 -2.66 17.74 0.17
N PHE A 115 -2.66 18.50 1.26
CA PHE A 115 -2.48 19.96 1.23
C PHE A 115 -1.11 20.39 0.70
N GLY A 116 -0.10 19.53 0.80
CA GLY A 116 1.23 19.77 0.23
C GLY A 116 1.34 19.50 -1.28
N TYR A 117 0.31 18.85 -1.89
CA TYR A 117 0.33 18.39 -3.28
C TYR A 117 -0.72 19.08 -4.17
N ASN A 118 -1.21 20.25 -3.80
CA ASN A 118 -2.26 20.98 -4.51
C ASN A 118 -2.02 21.05 -6.03
N LYS A 119 -0.80 21.42 -6.45
CA LYS A 119 -0.47 21.56 -7.88
C LYS A 119 -0.65 20.26 -8.66
N ALA A 120 -0.32 19.12 -8.07
CA ALA A 120 -0.46 17.82 -8.73
C ALA A 120 -1.92 17.34 -8.78
N LEU A 121 -2.77 17.83 -7.86
CA LEU A 121 -4.17 17.44 -7.79
C LEU A 121 -5.09 18.32 -8.67
N THR A 122 -4.66 19.54 -9.00
CA THR A 122 -5.43 20.51 -9.79
C THR A 122 -4.96 20.64 -11.23
N ALA A 123 -3.88 19.97 -11.60
CA ALA A 123 -3.42 19.84 -12.98
C ALA A 123 -4.21 18.73 -13.70
#